data_837ca0fb9c40d7c9d0290118e7246fc6
#
_entry.id   837ca0fb9c40d7c9d0290118e7246fc6
#
_cell.length_a   1.000
_cell.length_b   1.000
_cell.length_c   1.000
_cell.angle_alpha   90.00
_cell.angle_beta   90.00
_cell.angle_gamma   90.00
#
_symmetry.space_group_name_H-M   'P 1'
#
loop_
_entity.id
_entity.type
_entity.pdbx_description
1 polymer ?
#
loop_
_entity_poly.entity_id
_entity_poly.type
_entity_poly.pdbx_seq_one_letter_code
_entity_poly.pdbx_strand_id
1 'polypeptide(L)'
;NDTNHDRTGSPGQDDTNRVYANTEASVELRTPPAWVWFSVAGLFLVALSVIFVLPALVTRYELPFEARVDLPQLERDQLGAQSAPNISPFEEAQRSLKRREAQEVLAELLVRQETLGDLGVGSWSLSDFDAALEIASVGDNHYRSGDFTQAKDSYSKGLKELDLILESVPTKAQAIFEEAQEALDQSNSV
;
A
#
# COMPACT_ATOMS: atom_id res chain seq x y z
N ASN A 1 -78.30 43.21 33.25
CA ASN A 1 -77.32 44.28 33.43
C ASN A 1 -75.95 43.69 33.23
N ASP A 2 -75.43 43.83 32.03
CA ASP A 2 -74.48 44.86 31.62
C ASP A 2 -73.07 44.43 32.06
N THR A 3 -72.19 44.33 31.30
CA THR A 3 -71.55 44.90 30.12
C THR A 3 -70.14 44.35 30.09
N ASN A 4 -69.71 43.76 29.00
CA ASN A 4 -68.77 44.35 28.03
C ASN A 4 -67.36 44.62 28.49
N HIS A 5 -66.42 44.07 27.87
CA HIS A 5 -65.26 44.62 27.13
C HIS A 5 -64.10 43.57 27.09
N ASP A 6 -63.85 42.96 25.95
CA ASP A 6 -63.02 43.45 24.84
C ASP A 6 -61.60 43.83 25.27
N ARG A 7 -60.61 43.04 24.78
CA ARG A 7 -59.42 43.51 24.09
C ARG A 7 -58.41 42.38 23.97
N THR A 8 -58.33 41.88 22.76
CA THR A 8 -57.11 42.02 21.88
C THR A 8 -55.80 42.12 22.59
N GLY A 9 -54.91 41.18 22.29
CA GLY A 9 -53.50 41.26 22.64
C GLY A 9 -52.68 40.17 22.03
N SER A 10 -52.38 40.34 20.79
CA SER A 10 -51.12 40.01 20.07
C SER A 10 -50.47 38.68 20.31
N PRO A 11 -50.23 37.86 19.26
CA PRO A 11 -49.30 36.81 19.27
C PRO A 11 -47.91 37.38 18.87
N GLY A 12 -46.99 37.31 19.72
CA GLY A 12 -45.68 37.83 19.42
C GLY A 12 -44.61 37.13 20.18
N GLN A 13 -43.79 36.41 19.40
CA GLN A 13 -42.38 36.21 19.67
C GLN A 13 -42.01 35.55 21.02
N ASP A 14 -41.64 34.29 20.94
CA ASP A 14 -40.41 33.76 21.54
C ASP A 14 -40.28 32.25 21.47
N ASP A 15 -40.69 31.62 20.36
CA ASP A 15 -40.45 30.17 20.17
C ASP A 15 -39.22 29.82 19.29
N THR A 16 -38.43 30.80 18.86
CA THR A 16 -37.23 30.51 18.03
C THR A 16 -35.93 30.38 18.81
N ASN A 17 -35.97 30.54 20.14
CA ASN A 17 -34.73 30.52 20.94
C ASN A 17 -34.58 29.27 21.85
N ARG A 18 -35.42 28.25 21.63
CA ARG A 18 -35.30 26.96 22.40
C ARG A 18 -34.71 25.78 21.66
N VAL A 19 -34.29 25.95 20.41
CA VAL A 19 -33.80 24.84 19.61
C VAL A 19 -32.26 24.74 19.59
N TYR A 20 -31.56 25.76 20.10
CA TYR A 20 -30.08 25.73 20.07
C TYR A 20 -29.38 25.44 21.40
N ALA A 21 -30.09 25.00 22.40
CA ALA A 21 -29.50 24.82 23.75
C ALA A 21 -29.37 23.36 24.20
N ASN A 22 -29.37 22.37 23.31
CA ASN A 22 -29.15 20.99 23.74
C ASN A 22 -28.39 20.15 22.70
N THR A 23 -27.30 20.68 22.17
CA THR A 23 -26.32 19.84 21.47
C THR A 23 -24.92 20.12 22.02
N GLU A 24 -24.80 20.20 23.32
CA GLU A 24 -23.57 19.78 23.97
C GLU A 24 -23.65 18.26 24.12
N ALA A 25 -23.39 17.57 23.03
CA ALA A 25 -23.01 16.19 23.10
C ALA A 25 -21.71 16.13 23.93
N SER A 26 -21.86 15.90 25.22
CA SER A 26 -20.80 15.42 26.05
C SER A 26 -20.25 14.19 25.35
N VAL A 27 -19.11 14.35 24.70
CA VAL A 27 -18.26 13.25 24.28
C VAL A 27 -17.81 12.60 25.58
N GLU A 28 -18.61 11.68 26.10
CA GLU A 28 -18.15 10.73 27.10
C GLU A 28 -16.99 9.99 26.46
N LEU A 29 -15.78 10.38 26.83
CA LEU A 29 -14.57 9.59 26.65
C LEU A 29 -14.81 8.26 27.37
N ARG A 30 -15.46 7.33 26.68
CA ARG A 30 -15.58 5.95 27.15
C ARG A 30 -14.18 5.43 27.32
N THR A 31 -13.71 5.41 28.54
CA THR A 31 -12.47 4.74 28.89
C THR A 31 -12.59 3.28 28.42
N PRO A 32 -11.68 2.82 27.56
CA PRO A 32 -11.76 1.46 27.04
C PRO A 32 -11.75 0.47 28.21
N PRO A 33 -12.53 -0.61 28.12
CA PRO A 33 -12.62 -1.60 29.20
C PRO A 33 -11.22 -2.16 29.50
N ALA A 34 -10.95 -2.44 30.76
CA ALA A 34 -9.62 -2.86 31.25
C ALA A 34 -8.99 -4.01 30.44
N TRP A 35 -9.78 -4.90 29.84
CA TRP A 35 -9.29 -6.02 29.05
C TRP A 35 -8.59 -5.56 27.74
N VAL A 36 -8.95 -4.40 27.18
CA VAL A 36 -8.28 -3.82 26.00
C VAL A 36 -6.84 -3.46 26.36
N TRP A 37 -6.60 -2.96 27.57
CA TRP A 37 -5.26 -2.67 28.06
C TRP A 37 -4.40 -3.93 28.19
N PHE A 38 -5.00 -5.06 28.60
CA PHE A 38 -4.31 -6.35 28.63
C PHE A 38 -3.97 -6.87 27.24
N SER A 39 -4.86 -6.66 26.25
CA SER A 39 -4.58 -7.04 24.84
C SER A 39 -3.44 -6.21 24.26
N VAL A 40 -3.42 -4.90 24.49
CA VAL A 40 -2.35 -4.00 24.03
C VAL A 40 -1.02 -4.35 24.73
N ALA A 41 -1.04 -4.59 26.01
CA ALA A 41 0.15 -5.01 26.77
C ALA A 41 0.68 -6.37 26.28
N GLY A 42 -0.21 -7.32 25.98
CA GLY A 42 0.14 -8.62 25.42
C GLY A 42 0.80 -8.50 24.04
N LEU A 43 0.23 -7.67 23.18
CA LEU A 43 0.78 -7.42 21.83
C LEU A 43 2.16 -6.73 21.92
N PHE A 44 2.33 -5.82 22.86
CA PHE A 44 3.61 -5.15 23.11
C PHE A 44 4.68 -6.11 23.63
N LEU A 45 4.30 -7.04 24.52
CA LEU A 45 5.18 -8.11 25.01
C LEU A 45 5.63 -9.05 23.90
N VAL A 46 4.72 -9.43 22.98
CA VAL A 46 5.05 -10.25 21.81
C VAL A 46 6.01 -9.50 20.88
N ALA A 47 5.76 -8.22 20.59
CA ALA A 47 6.64 -7.41 19.78
C ALA A 47 8.05 -7.26 20.40
N LEU A 48 8.14 -7.03 21.71
CA LEU A 48 9.40 -7.00 22.44
C LEU A 48 10.11 -8.36 22.41
N SER A 49 9.36 -9.46 22.55
CA SER A 49 9.91 -10.81 22.45
C SER A 49 10.53 -11.08 21.07
N VAL A 50 9.87 -10.65 19.99
CA VAL A 50 10.39 -10.79 18.62
C VAL A 50 11.69 -9.99 18.45
N ILE A 51 11.74 -8.74 18.94
CA ILE A 51 12.92 -7.87 18.80
C ILE A 51 14.12 -8.40 19.62
N PHE A 52 13.90 -8.95 20.81
CA PHE A 52 14.98 -9.37 21.67
C PHE A 52 15.33 -10.86 21.55
N VAL A 53 14.35 -11.73 21.26
CA VAL A 53 14.57 -13.18 21.16
C VAL A 53 15.04 -13.58 19.77
N LEU A 54 14.54 -12.95 18.70
CA LEU A 54 14.96 -13.28 17.34
C LEU A 54 16.48 -13.06 17.11
N PRO A 55 17.09 -11.93 17.48
CA PRO A 55 18.54 -11.77 17.35
C PRO A 55 19.33 -12.79 18.18
N ALA A 56 18.86 -13.08 19.39
CA ALA A 56 19.52 -14.05 20.27
C ALA A 56 19.38 -15.50 19.76
N LEU A 57 18.30 -15.80 19.01
CA LEU A 57 18.13 -17.10 18.37
C LEU A 57 18.98 -17.19 17.09
N VAL A 58 19.01 -16.13 16.28
CA VAL A 58 19.80 -16.08 15.03
C VAL A 58 21.30 -16.19 15.34
N THR A 59 21.79 -15.57 16.40
CA THR A 59 23.20 -15.70 16.83
C THR A 59 23.52 -17.09 17.44
N ARG A 60 22.51 -17.83 17.92
CA ARG A 60 22.70 -19.20 18.39
C ARG A 60 22.60 -20.27 17.28
N TYR A 61 21.94 -19.95 16.18
CA TYR A 61 21.95 -20.74 14.96
C TYR A 61 23.03 -20.23 14.00
N GLU A 62 24.24 -19.99 14.50
CA GLU A 62 25.41 -20.12 13.67
C GLU A 62 25.39 -21.56 13.18
N LEU A 63 24.92 -21.74 11.95
CA LEU A 63 25.04 -22.99 11.26
C LEU A 63 26.51 -23.38 11.38
N PRO A 64 26.83 -24.60 11.79
CA PRO A 64 28.23 -25.05 11.88
C PRO A 64 28.77 -25.28 10.46
N PHE A 65 28.93 -24.18 9.71
CA PHE A 65 29.69 -24.20 8.46
C PHE A 65 31.18 -24.06 8.68
N GLU A 66 31.63 -23.95 9.93
CA GLU A 66 33.03 -24.15 10.29
C GLU A 66 33.25 -25.52 10.91
N ALA A 67 32.84 -26.58 10.25
CA ALA A 67 33.62 -27.78 10.32
C ALA A 67 34.91 -27.47 9.55
N ARG A 68 35.89 -26.88 10.23
CA ARG A 68 37.30 -26.99 9.85
C ARG A 68 37.62 -28.48 9.83
N VAL A 69 37.35 -29.12 8.71
CA VAL A 69 38.00 -30.34 8.37
C VAL A 69 39.44 -29.94 8.10
N ASP A 70 40.33 -30.24 9.02
CA ASP A 70 41.79 -30.21 8.78
C ASP A 70 42.11 -31.24 7.69
N LEU A 71 41.79 -30.86 6.44
CA LEU A 71 42.29 -31.61 5.27
C LEU A 71 43.75 -31.24 5.04
N PRO A 72 44.61 -32.21 4.72
CA PRO A 72 46.01 -31.95 4.38
C PRO A 72 46.10 -30.91 3.27
N GLN A 73 47.01 -29.96 3.39
CA GLN A 73 47.19 -28.81 2.48
C GLN A 73 47.27 -29.17 0.98
N LEU A 74 47.61 -30.42 0.65
CA LEU A 74 47.74 -30.90 -0.74
C LEU A 74 46.39 -31.13 -1.45
N GLU A 75 45.29 -31.31 -0.70
CA GLU A 75 43.95 -31.47 -1.29
C GLU A 75 43.21 -30.12 -1.41
N ARG A 76 43.62 -29.09 -0.67
CA ARG A 76 43.06 -27.74 -0.72
C ARG A 76 43.30 -27.04 -2.06
N ASP A 77 44.42 -27.29 -2.69
CA ASP A 77 44.78 -26.70 -3.99
C ASP A 77 43.98 -27.30 -5.16
N GLN A 78 43.44 -28.53 -4.99
CA GLN A 78 42.65 -29.17 -6.04
C GLN A 78 41.13 -29.01 -5.89
N LEU A 79 40.62 -28.79 -4.68
CA LEU A 79 39.19 -28.55 -4.41
C LEU A 79 38.82 -27.05 -4.44
N GLY A 80 39.78 -26.16 -4.25
CA GLY A 80 39.62 -24.71 -4.37
C GLY A 80 39.48 -24.20 -5.82
N ALA A 81 39.74 -25.07 -6.81
CA ALA A 81 39.64 -24.71 -8.23
C ALA A 81 38.29 -25.02 -8.88
N GLN A 82 37.32 -25.57 -8.16
CA GLN A 82 35.92 -25.70 -8.65
C GLN A 82 35.04 -24.60 -8.06
N SER A 83 35.40 -23.38 -8.32
CA SER A 83 34.64 -22.39 -9.08
C SER A 83 33.33 -21.92 -8.45
N ALA A 84 33.44 -20.98 -7.52
CA ALA A 84 32.59 -19.82 -7.71
C ALA A 84 33.09 -19.11 -9.00
N PRO A 85 32.24 -18.70 -9.95
CA PRO A 85 32.71 -17.95 -11.10
C PRO A 85 33.48 -16.74 -10.57
N ASN A 86 34.75 -16.62 -11.03
CA ASN A 86 35.69 -15.59 -10.58
C ASN A 86 35.23 -14.26 -11.19
N ILE A 87 34.06 -13.74 -10.70
CA ILE A 87 33.49 -12.47 -11.13
C ILE A 87 34.44 -11.41 -10.59
N SER A 88 34.96 -10.58 -11.48
CA SER A 88 35.86 -9.51 -11.07
C SER A 88 35.09 -8.51 -10.14
N PRO A 89 35.77 -7.86 -9.18
CA PRO A 89 35.15 -6.85 -8.32
C PRO A 89 34.43 -5.75 -9.12
N PHE A 90 34.91 -5.45 -10.31
CA PHE A 90 34.28 -4.49 -11.21
C PHE A 90 32.95 -5.01 -11.79
N GLU A 91 32.92 -6.26 -12.23
CA GLU A 91 31.68 -6.90 -12.73
C GLU A 91 30.64 -7.06 -11.62
N GLU A 92 31.07 -7.38 -10.40
CA GLU A 92 30.19 -7.46 -9.25
C GLU A 92 29.59 -6.08 -8.91
N ALA A 93 30.40 -5.01 -8.94
CA ALA A 93 29.95 -3.64 -8.76
C ALA A 93 28.95 -3.23 -9.85
N GLN A 94 29.21 -3.55 -11.11
CA GLN A 94 28.26 -3.28 -12.21
C GLN A 94 26.95 -4.04 -12.04
N ARG A 95 27.03 -5.32 -11.65
CA ARG A 95 25.83 -6.14 -11.42
C ARG A 95 24.99 -5.61 -10.28
N SER A 96 25.62 -5.15 -9.20
CA SER A 96 24.92 -4.55 -8.06
C SER A 96 24.26 -3.22 -8.43
N LEU A 97 24.91 -2.40 -9.28
CA LEU A 97 24.34 -1.17 -9.81
C LEU A 97 23.07 -1.45 -10.63
N LYS A 98 23.16 -2.36 -11.61
CA LYS A 98 22.01 -2.74 -12.44
C LYS A 98 20.85 -3.30 -11.63
N ARG A 99 21.14 -4.07 -10.57
CA ARG A 99 20.14 -4.55 -9.63
C ARG A 99 19.40 -3.40 -8.96
N ARG A 100 20.15 -2.41 -8.47
CA ARG A 100 19.58 -1.21 -7.82
C ARG A 100 18.67 -0.46 -8.78
N GLU A 101 19.14 -0.21 -10.01
CA GLU A 101 18.34 0.48 -11.03
C GLU A 101 17.03 -0.25 -11.32
N ALA A 102 17.04 -1.58 -11.42
CA ALA A 102 15.81 -2.36 -11.60
C ALA A 102 14.88 -2.25 -10.39
N GLN A 103 15.44 -2.24 -9.17
CA GLN A 103 14.66 -2.09 -7.93
C GLN A 103 14.03 -0.69 -7.80
N GLU A 104 14.72 0.36 -8.25
CA GLU A 104 14.18 1.74 -8.27
C GLU A 104 12.95 1.82 -9.16
N VAL A 105 13.02 1.30 -10.39
CA VAL A 105 11.88 1.29 -11.30
C VAL A 105 10.73 0.42 -10.76
N LEU A 106 11.04 -0.73 -10.16
CA LEU A 106 10.04 -1.58 -9.53
C LEU A 106 9.33 -0.84 -8.38
N ALA A 107 10.07 -0.09 -7.56
CA ALA A 107 9.48 0.70 -6.48
C ALA A 107 8.50 1.76 -7.02
N GLU A 108 8.86 2.47 -8.09
CA GLU A 108 7.97 3.44 -8.76
C GLU A 108 6.72 2.75 -9.32
N LEU A 109 6.88 1.59 -9.95
CA LEU A 109 5.78 0.79 -10.48
C LEU A 109 4.79 0.39 -9.37
N LEU A 110 5.29 -0.07 -8.22
CA LEU A 110 4.44 -0.46 -7.08
C LEU A 110 3.66 0.74 -6.51
N VAL A 111 4.28 1.91 -6.42
CA VAL A 111 3.59 3.14 -6.02
C VAL A 111 2.47 3.50 -7.00
N ARG A 112 2.71 3.34 -8.30
CA ARG A 112 1.70 3.62 -9.32
C ARG A 112 0.56 2.61 -9.29
N GLN A 113 0.88 1.34 -9.07
CA GLN A 113 -0.10 0.28 -8.88
C GLN A 113 -1.01 0.56 -7.68
N GLU A 114 -0.44 0.96 -6.54
CA GLU A 114 -1.18 1.33 -5.34
C GLU A 114 -2.10 2.52 -5.61
N THR A 115 -1.58 3.58 -6.24
CA THR A 115 -2.35 4.78 -6.60
C THR A 115 -3.57 4.43 -7.47
N LEU A 116 -3.40 3.61 -8.49
CA LEU A 116 -4.49 3.17 -9.35
C LEU A 116 -5.48 2.25 -8.62
N GLY A 117 -4.99 1.42 -7.70
CA GLY A 117 -5.82 0.61 -6.80
C GLY A 117 -6.75 1.48 -5.95
N ASP A 118 -6.21 2.53 -5.32
CA ASP A 118 -6.97 3.50 -4.52
C ASP A 118 -8.01 4.26 -5.34
N LEU A 119 -7.73 4.51 -6.63
CA LEU A 119 -8.69 5.10 -7.57
C LEU A 119 -9.72 4.09 -8.10
N GLY A 120 -9.72 2.86 -7.63
CA GLY A 120 -10.68 1.84 -8.00
C GLY A 120 -10.57 1.38 -9.46
N VAL A 121 -9.35 1.31 -10.02
CA VAL A 121 -9.06 0.95 -11.41
C VAL A 121 -9.75 -0.34 -11.86
N GLY A 122 -9.93 -1.28 -10.94
CA GLY A 122 -10.63 -2.55 -11.21
C GLY A 122 -12.09 -2.39 -11.69
N SER A 123 -12.73 -1.24 -11.44
CA SER A 123 -14.10 -0.98 -11.86
C SER A 123 -14.22 -0.33 -13.24
N TRP A 124 -13.16 0.33 -13.76
CA TRP A 124 -13.22 1.14 -14.97
C TRP A 124 -12.12 0.86 -16.00
N SER A 125 -11.03 0.17 -15.66
CA SER A 125 -9.94 -0.19 -16.59
C SER A 125 -9.18 -1.46 -16.16
N LEU A 126 -9.89 -2.48 -15.66
CA LEU A 126 -9.29 -3.72 -15.17
C LEU A 126 -8.40 -4.40 -16.22
N SER A 127 -8.88 -4.50 -17.46
CA SER A 127 -8.14 -5.17 -18.54
C SER A 127 -6.79 -4.54 -18.85
N ASP A 128 -6.75 -3.20 -18.89
CA ASP A 128 -5.51 -2.47 -19.17
C ASP A 128 -4.56 -2.54 -17.98
N PHE A 129 -5.11 -2.49 -16.77
CA PHE A 129 -4.35 -2.62 -15.54
C PHE A 129 -3.70 -4.00 -15.41
N ASP A 130 -4.45 -5.08 -15.65
CA ASP A 130 -3.92 -6.44 -15.63
C ASP A 130 -2.86 -6.64 -16.71
N ALA A 131 -3.06 -6.09 -17.91
CA ALA A 131 -2.06 -6.15 -18.99
C ALA A 131 -0.75 -5.44 -18.60
N ALA A 132 -0.83 -4.29 -17.95
CA ALA A 132 0.35 -3.57 -17.45
C ALA A 132 1.11 -4.38 -16.39
N LEU A 133 0.38 -5.04 -15.47
CA LEU A 133 0.98 -5.90 -14.45
C LEU A 133 1.59 -7.17 -15.04
N GLU A 134 1.00 -7.74 -16.09
CA GLU A 134 1.58 -8.88 -16.80
C GLU A 134 2.92 -8.52 -17.44
N ILE A 135 3.03 -7.35 -18.07
CA ILE A 135 4.30 -6.84 -18.59
C ILE A 135 5.34 -6.72 -17.46
N ALA A 136 4.95 -6.21 -16.29
CA ALA A 136 5.82 -6.10 -15.13
C ALA A 136 6.27 -7.48 -14.61
N SER A 137 5.38 -8.48 -14.62
CA SER A 137 5.69 -9.84 -14.18
C SER A 137 6.78 -10.53 -15.01
N VAL A 138 6.92 -10.16 -16.28
CA VAL A 138 8.06 -10.59 -17.12
C VAL A 138 9.36 -10.06 -16.54
N GLY A 139 9.35 -8.85 -15.98
CA GLY A 139 10.48 -8.26 -15.26
C GLY A 139 10.92 -9.11 -14.06
N ASP A 140 9.98 -9.69 -13.32
CA ASP A 140 10.28 -10.58 -12.20
C ASP A 140 11.02 -11.86 -12.64
N ASN A 141 10.70 -12.38 -13.82
CA ASN A 141 11.41 -13.54 -14.37
C ASN A 141 12.84 -13.19 -14.72
N HIS A 142 13.06 -12.03 -15.36
CA HIS A 142 14.40 -11.52 -15.64
C HIS A 142 15.17 -11.20 -14.37
N TYR A 143 14.53 -10.60 -13.38
CA TYR A 143 15.17 -10.29 -12.10
C TYR A 143 15.65 -11.57 -11.38
N ARG A 144 14.82 -12.61 -11.33
CA ARG A 144 15.16 -13.92 -10.75
C ARG A 144 16.30 -14.63 -11.48
N SER A 145 16.39 -14.47 -12.80
CA SER A 145 17.49 -15.01 -13.60
C SER A 145 18.77 -14.18 -13.51
N GLY A 146 18.72 -13.02 -12.82
CA GLY A 146 19.86 -12.13 -12.66
C GLY A 146 20.10 -11.20 -13.86
N ASP A 147 19.18 -11.16 -14.81
CA ASP A 147 19.21 -10.22 -15.94
C ASP A 147 18.53 -8.90 -15.54
N PHE A 148 19.22 -8.12 -14.75
CA PHE A 148 18.68 -6.88 -14.19
C PHE A 148 18.44 -5.81 -15.24
N THR A 149 19.09 -5.85 -16.39
CA THR A 149 18.86 -4.91 -17.47
C THR A 149 17.49 -5.16 -18.10
N GLN A 150 17.19 -6.42 -18.45
CA GLN A 150 15.87 -6.76 -19.01
C GLN A 150 14.76 -6.65 -17.97
N ALA A 151 15.06 -6.93 -16.69
CA ALA A 151 14.11 -6.69 -15.60
C ALA A 151 13.71 -5.22 -15.53
N LYS A 152 14.68 -4.30 -15.52
CA LYS A 152 14.45 -2.85 -15.56
C LYS A 152 13.60 -2.44 -16.76
N ASP A 153 13.94 -2.94 -17.96
CA ASP A 153 13.22 -2.61 -19.18
C ASP A 153 11.75 -3.05 -19.12
N SER A 154 11.50 -4.24 -18.59
CA SER A 154 10.14 -4.77 -18.42
C SER A 154 9.35 -3.99 -17.37
N TYR A 155 9.94 -3.68 -16.22
CA TYR A 155 9.32 -2.83 -15.21
C TYR A 155 9.02 -1.43 -15.75
N SER A 156 9.95 -0.84 -16.52
CA SER A 156 9.74 0.48 -17.15
C SER A 156 8.57 0.48 -18.13
N LYS A 157 8.40 -0.61 -18.89
CA LYS A 157 7.25 -0.75 -19.79
C LYS A 157 5.94 -0.86 -19.01
N GLY A 158 5.90 -1.73 -17.97
CA GLY A 158 4.71 -1.85 -17.11
C GLY A 158 4.36 -0.51 -16.43
N LEU A 159 5.36 0.20 -15.90
CA LEU A 159 5.18 1.52 -15.30
C LEU A 159 4.58 2.52 -16.29
N LYS A 160 5.08 2.55 -17.53
CA LYS A 160 4.55 3.43 -18.57
C LYS A 160 3.08 3.14 -18.88
N GLU A 161 2.68 1.88 -18.97
CA GLU A 161 1.28 1.52 -19.17
C GLU A 161 0.40 1.96 -17.99
N LEU A 162 0.89 1.80 -16.74
CA LEU A 162 0.18 2.31 -15.56
C LEU A 162 0.07 3.84 -15.58
N ASP A 163 1.09 4.56 -16.03
CA ASP A 163 1.04 6.01 -16.19
C ASP A 163 -0.02 6.44 -17.23
N LEU A 164 -0.12 5.75 -18.36
CA LEU A 164 -1.16 6.01 -19.36
C LEU A 164 -2.57 5.80 -18.81
N ILE A 165 -2.77 4.77 -17.98
CA ILE A 165 -4.04 4.54 -17.28
C ILE A 165 -4.32 5.71 -16.34
N LEU A 166 -3.34 6.15 -15.55
CA LEU A 166 -3.48 7.27 -14.62
C LEU A 166 -3.80 8.58 -15.36
N GLU A 167 -3.16 8.86 -16.48
CA GLU A 167 -3.44 10.02 -17.33
C GLU A 167 -4.88 9.99 -17.88
N SER A 168 -5.45 8.81 -18.08
CA SER A 168 -6.82 8.66 -18.56
C SER A 168 -7.91 8.94 -17.52
N VAL A 169 -7.58 8.97 -16.22
CA VAL A 169 -8.53 9.12 -15.10
C VAL A 169 -9.46 10.32 -15.26
N PRO A 170 -9.00 11.55 -15.58
CA PRO A 170 -9.90 12.70 -15.71
C PRO A 170 -10.93 12.49 -16.81
N THR A 171 -10.50 11.95 -17.97
CA THR A 171 -11.38 11.69 -19.13
C THR A 171 -12.43 10.62 -18.80
N LYS A 172 -12.01 9.55 -18.12
CA LYS A 172 -12.92 8.48 -17.68
C LYS A 172 -13.93 8.99 -16.66
N ALA A 173 -13.48 9.78 -15.68
CA ALA A 173 -14.37 10.37 -14.68
C ALA A 173 -15.42 11.28 -15.33
N GLN A 174 -15.02 12.10 -16.32
CA GLN A 174 -15.93 12.95 -17.06
C GLN A 174 -16.97 12.12 -17.83
N ALA A 175 -16.57 11.08 -18.52
CA ALA A 175 -17.46 10.21 -19.28
C ALA A 175 -18.49 9.51 -18.38
N ILE A 176 -18.05 8.98 -17.22
CA ILE A 176 -18.95 8.36 -16.24
C ILE A 176 -19.96 9.38 -15.69
N PHE A 177 -19.51 10.61 -15.43
CA PHE A 177 -20.38 11.67 -14.94
C PHE A 177 -21.45 12.04 -15.97
N GLU A 178 -21.09 12.20 -17.25
CA GLU A 178 -22.02 12.48 -18.35
C GLU A 178 -23.04 11.36 -18.54
N GLU A 179 -22.61 10.10 -18.48
CA GLU A 179 -23.49 8.92 -18.55
C GLU A 179 -24.48 8.89 -17.38
N ALA A 180 -24.02 9.20 -16.18
CA ALA A 180 -24.88 9.27 -14.99
C ALA A 180 -25.92 10.40 -15.09
N GLN A 181 -25.56 11.57 -15.61
CA GLN A 181 -26.49 12.65 -15.86
C GLN A 181 -27.56 12.28 -16.88
N GLU A 182 -27.15 11.66 -18.00
CA GLU A 182 -28.09 11.23 -19.04
C GLU A 182 -29.09 10.19 -18.49
N ALA A 183 -28.61 9.23 -17.67
CA ALA A 183 -29.49 8.24 -17.04
C ALA A 183 -30.51 8.90 -16.09
N LEU A 184 -30.11 9.93 -15.33
CA LEU A 184 -31.00 10.69 -14.46
C LEU A 184 -32.06 11.46 -15.26
N ASP A 185 -31.66 12.12 -16.35
CA ASP A 185 -32.56 12.88 -17.19
C ASP A 185 -33.61 11.98 -17.87
N GLN A 186 -33.21 10.81 -18.30
CA GLN A 186 -34.11 9.79 -18.85
C GLN A 186 -35.09 9.27 -17.80
N SER A 187 -34.65 9.09 -16.53
CA SER A 187 -35.53 8.60 -15.47
C SER A 187 -36.56 9.65 -15.01
N ASN A 188 -36.24 10.96 -15.14
CA ASN A 188 -37.13 12.04 -14.80
C ASN A 188 -38.13 12.39 -15.92
N SER A 189 -37.98 11.81 -17.08
CA SER A 189 -38.83 12.06 -18.26
C SER A 189 -40.06 11.14 -18.39
N VAL A 190 -40.25 10.25 -17.40
CA VAL A 190 -41.35 9.28 -17.29
C VAL A 190 -42.33 9.75 -16.20
#